data_c95a200390afc8535e6952483a1e7e45
#
_entry.id   c95a200390afc8535e6952483a1e7e45
#
_cell.length_a   1.000
_cell.length_b   1.000
_cell.length_c   1.000
_cell.angle_alpha   90.00
_cell.angle_beta   90.00
_cell.angle_gamma   90.00
#
_symmetry.space_group_name_H-M   'P 1'
#
loop_
_entity.id
_entity.type
_entity.pdbx_description
1 polymer ?
#
loop_
_entity_poly.entity_id
_entity_poly.type
_entity_poly.pdbx_seq_one_letter_code
_entity_poly.pdbx_strand_id
1 'polypeptide(L)'
;MGIAGRSSERLDLVLPEGVLPLADVRAEVRRLLKGMHENVVVDVMVVATELVSNAYHHAAPGRRARILRLPEREVVRVEVDDGTPGRFPQLGRMGFIGRRQRGLLLVNGLAQVWGHNRFPDSKTVWADVSTVR
;
A
#
# COMPACT_ATOMS: atom_id res chain seq x y z
N MET A 1 1.25 -3.53 15.74
CA MET A 1 1.46 -4.13 14.40
C MET A 1 2.45 -5.26 14.53
N GLY A 2 2.15 -6.38 13.89
CA GLY A 2 3.01 -7.56 13.91
C GLY A 2 3.68 -7.80 12.55
N ILE A 3 4.92 -8.30 12.59
CA ILE A 3 5.61 -8.75 11.38
C ILE A 3 5.29 -10.23 11.20
N ALA A 4 4.63 -10.58 10.09
CA ALA A 4 4.35 -11.97 9.74
C ALA A 4 5.53 -12.62 9.02
N GLY A 5 6.36 -11.81 8.33
CA GLY A 5 7.56 -12.30 7.66
C GLY A 5 8.46 -11.15 7.21
N ARG A 6 9.75 -11.41 7.16
CA ARG A 6 10.75 -10.45 6.71
C ARG A 6 11.90 -11.15 6.00
N SER A 7 12.32 -10.57 4.89
CA SER A 7 13.59 -10.88 4.22
C SER A 7 14.19 -9.56 3.71
N SER A 8 15.33 -9.60 3.03
CA SER A 8 15.92 -8.40 2.41
C SER A 8 15.08 -7.86 1.24
N GLU A 9 14.19 -8.67 0.68
CA GLU A 9 13.38 -8.34 -0.50
C GLU A 9 11.90 -8.19 -0.18
N ARG A 10 11.47 -8.61 0.99
CA ARG A 10 10.04 -8.70 1.31
C ARG A 10 9.77 -8.40 2.78
N LEU A 11 8.65 -7.72 3.00
CA LEU A 11 8.09 -7.47 4.33
C LEU A 11 6.61 -7.82 4.32
N ASP A 12 6.18 -8.67 5.25
CA ASP A 12 4.78 -8.99 5.48
C ASP A 12 4.35 -8.45 6.84
N LEU A 13 3.29 -7.65 6.86
CA LEU A 13 2.77 -7.02 8.08
C LEU A 13 1.33 -7.46 8.33
N VAL A 14 1.06 -7.88 9.56
CA VAL A 14 -0.32 -8.03 10.05
C VAL A 14 -0.74 -6.69 10.63
N LEU A 15 -1.79 -6.10 10.08
CA LEU A 15 -2.29 -4.80 10.49
C LEU A 15 -3.37 -4.99 11.56
N PRO A 16 -3.23 -4.37 12.74
CA PRO A 16 -4.17 -4.59 13.84
C PRO A 16 -5.51 -3.91 13.58
N GLU A 17 -6.53 -4.36 14.30
CA GLU A 17 -7.78 -3.63 14.39
C GLU A 17 -7.58 -2.39 15.28
N GLY A 18 -8.42 -1.39 15.08
CA GLY A 18 -8.40 -0.16 15.89
C GLY A 18 -7.51 0.92 15.32
N VAL A 19 -6.44 1.26 16.01
CA VAL A 19 -5.60 2.41 15.64
C VAL A 19 -4.82 2.15 14.35
N LEU A 20 -4.91 3.09 13.42
CA LEU A 20 -4.19 3.07 12.15
C LEU A 20 -2.68 3.20 12.39
N PRO A 21 -1.86 2.21 12.01
CA PRO A 21 -0.45 2.17 12.39
C PRO A 21 0.48 2.85 11.36
N LEU A 22 0.20 4.08 10.95
CA LEU A 22 0.94 4.72 9.86
C LEU A 22 2.42 4.96 10.17
N ALA A 23 2.74 5.37 11.41
CA ALA A 23 4.13 5.59 11.79
C ALA A 23 4.96 4.30 11.71
N ASP A 24 4.36 3.18 12.14
CA ASP A 24 5.01 1.87 12.09
C ASP A 24 5.20 1.42 10.65
N VAL A 25 4.20 1.62 9.80
CA VAL A 25 4.29 1.30 8.37
C VAL A 25 5.44 2.06 7.73
N ARG A 26 5.53 3.37 7.98
CA ARG A 26 6.63 4.20 7.44
C ARG A 26 8.00 3.72 7.91
N ALA A 27 8.12 3.40 9.20
CA ALA A 27 9.38 2.91 9.76
C ALA A 27 9.83 1.60 9.09
N GLU A 28 8.88 0.68 8.87
CA GLU A 28 9.18 -0.60 8.23
C GLU A 28 9.56 -0.43 6.75
N VAL A 29 8.89 0.48 6.04
CA VAL A 29 9.27 0.81 4.65
C VAL A 29 10.70 1.33 4.59
N ARG A 30 11.06 2.28 5.48
CA ARG A 30 12.44 2.80 5.51
C ARG A 30 13.46 1.71 5.79
N ARG A 31 13.13 0.80 6.68
CA ARG A 31 14.03 -0.30 7.03
C ARG A 31 14.26 -1.24 5.84
N LEU A 32 13.18 -1.62 5.16
CA LEU A 32 13.26 -2.50 4.00
C LEU A 32 14.04 -1.85 2.84
N LEU A 33 13.83 -0.56 2.62
CA LEU A 33 14.36 0.16 1.46
C LEU A 33 15.66 0.92 1.78
N LYS A 34 16.31 0.59 2.88
CA LYS A 34 17.58 1.21 3.26
C LYS A 34 18.59 1.08 2.12
N GLY A 35 19.22 2.20 1.78
CA GLY A 35 20.20 2.23 0.69
C GLY A 35 19.62 2.59 -0.68
N MET A 36 18.29 2.60 -0.82
CA MET A 36 17.64 3.04 -2.05
C MET A 36 17.56 4.57 -2.12
N HIS A 37 17.38 5.08 -3.33
CA HIS A 37 17.22 6.52 -3.54
C HIS A 37 16.08 7.06 -2.66
N GLU A 38 16.32 8.19 -1.99
CA GLU A 38 15.36 8.75 -1.03
C GLU A 38 14.00 9.05 -1.67
N ASN A 39 13.97 9.49 -2.92
CA ASN A 39 12.71 9.75 -3.62
C ASN A 39 11.88 8.47 -3.79
N VAL A 40 12.53 7.33 -4.02
CA VAL A 40 11.86 6.04 -4.09
C VAL A 40 11.27 5.69 -2.73
N VAL A 41 12.06 5.84 -1.68
CA VAL A 41 11.61 5.54 -0.30
C VAL A 41 10.39 6.37 0.06
N VAL A 42 10.42 7.69 -0.21
CA VAL A 42 9.31 8.59 0.08
C VAL A 42 8.07 8.21 -0.73
N ASP A 43 8.21 7.95 -2.02
CA ASP A 43 7.08 7.57 -2.86
C ASP A 43 6.43 6.27 -2.39
N VAL A 44 7.23 5.27 -2.05
CA VAL A 44 6.71 4.00 -1.50
C VAL A 44 6.01 4.25 -0.17
N MET A 45 6.57 5.09 0.71
CA MET A 45 5.91 5.42 1.99
C MET A 45 4.56 6.08 1.77
N VAL A 46 4.45 7.02 0.84
CA VAL A 46 3.17 7.68 0.54
C VAL A 46 2.17 6.67 0.02
N VAL A 47 2.56 5.86 -0.95
CA VAL A 47 1.69 4.83 -1.53
C VAL A 47 1.23 3.85 -0.45
N ALA A 48 2.15 3.34 0.36
CA ALA A 48 1.83 2.38 1.41
C ALA A 48 0.85 2.96 2.44
N THR A 49 1.09 4.19 2.90
CA THR A 49 0.21 4.82 3.89
C THR A 49 -1.17 5.12 3.32
N GLU A 50 -1.28 5.49 2.06
CA GLU A 50 -2.58 5.72 1.42
C GLU A 50 -3.38 4.43 1.25
N LEU A 51 -2.74 3.36 0.79
CA LEU A 51 -3.42 2.07 0.64
C LEU A 51 -3.83 1.49 2.00
N VAL A 52 -2.99 1.60 3.01
CA VAL A 52 -3.32 1.16 4.38
C VAL A 52 -4.46 2.00 4.95
N SER A 53 -4.41 3.33 4.80
CA SER A 53 -5.49 4.22 5.24
C SER A 53 -6.83 3.83 4.61
N ASN A 54 -6.84 3.56 3.31
CA ASN A 54 -8.05 3.12 2.61
C ASN A 54 -8.62 1.83 3.20
N ALA A 55 -7.76 0.86 3.49
CA ALA A 55 -8.18 -0.40 4.10
C ALA A 55 -8.81 -0.19 5.48
N TYR A 56 -8.31 0.77 6.28
CA TYR A 56 -8.87 1.06 7.60
C TYR A 56 -10.17 1.85 7.53
N HIS A 57 -10.29 2.79 6.59
CA HIS A 57 -11.46 3.66 6.52
C HIS A 57 -12.67 2.99 5.86
N HIS A 58 -12.45 1.97 5.03
CA HIS A 58 -13.50 1.49 4.14
C HIS A 58 -13.71 -0.01 4.14
N ALA A 59 -12.97 -0.74 4.93
CA ALA A 59 -12.97 -2.17 4.79
C ALA A 59 -13.04 -2.88 6.13
N ALA A 60 -13.57 -4.08 6.09
CA ALA A 60 -13.65 -4.98 7.24
C ALA A 60 -12.25 -5.47 7.64
N PRO A 61 -12.11 -5.95 8.89
CA PRO A 61 -10.86 -6.53 9.41
C PRO A 61 -10.32 -7.68 8.54
N GLY A 62 -9.13 -8.10 8.84
CA GLY A 62 -8.37 -9.05 8.03
C GLY A 62 -7.37 -8.31 7.16
N ARG A 63 -6.84 -7.20 7.66
CA ARG A 63 -5.92 -6.33 6.93
C ARG A 63 -4.49 -6.82 7.04
N ARG A 64 -3.84 -6.91 5.90
CA ARG A 64 -2.42 -7.24 5.81
C ARG A 64 -1.77 -6.33 4.78
N ALA A 65 -0.49 -6.05 4.95
CA ALA A 65 0.30 -5.32 3.97
C ALA A 65 1.55 -6.11 3.62
N ARG A 66 1.93 -6.05 2.36
CA ARG A 66 3.18 -6.62 1.85
C ARG A 66 3.91 -5.56 1.07
N ILE A 67 5.21 -5.50 1.29
CA ILE A 67 6.08 -4.63 0.52
C ILE A 67 7.17 -5.51 -0.08
N LEU A 68 7.27 -5.49 -1.40
CA LEU A 68 8.10 -6.41 -2.17
C LEU A 68 9.07 -5.62 -3.03
N ARG A 69 10.36 -5.86 -2.84
CA ARG A 69 11.37 -5.36 -3.77
C ARG A 69 11.45 -6.35 -4.93
N LEU A 70 11.19 -5.89 -6.12
CA LEU A 70 11.22 -6.69 -7.34
C LEU A 70 12.27 -6.11 -8.29
N PRO A 71 13.56 -6.39 -8.03
CA PRO A 71 14.67 -5.77 -8.79
C PRO A 71 14.61 -6.05 -10.29
N GLU A 72 14.19 -7.24 -10.67
CA GLU A 72 14.07 -7.64 -12.07
C GLU A 72 13.05 -6.83 -12.84
N ARG A 73 12.06 -6.28 -12.14
CA ARG A 73 11.02 -5.44 -12.71
C ARG A 73 11.27 -3.96 -12.44
N GLU A 74 12.34 -3.63 -11.71
CA GLU A 74 12.69 -2.27 -11.33
C GLU A 74 11.56 -1.55 -10.61
N VAL A 75 10.85 -2.27 -9.74
CA VAL A 75 9.76 -1.71 -8.93
C VAL A 75 9.83 -2.18 -7.49
N VAL A 76 9.20 -1.40 -6.62
CA VAL A 76 8.75 -1.84 -5.30
C VAL A 76 7.23 -1.96 -5.37
N ARG A 77 6.71 -3.14 -5.07
CA ARG A 77 5.27 -3.37 -5.04
C ARG A 77 4.76 -3.26 -3.62
N VAL A 78 3.68 -2.52 -3.46
CA VAL A 78 2.91 -2.46 -2.22
C VAL A 78 1.61 -3.20 -2.45
N GLU A 79 1.24 -4.11 -1.54
CA GLU A 79 -0.02 -4.84 -1.58
C GLU A 79 -0.69 -4.71 -0.22
N VAL A 80 -1.98 -4.39 -0.22
CA VAL A 80 -2.77 -4.30 1.01
C VAL A 80 -4.05 -5.09 0.85
N ASP A 81 -4.25 -6.05 1.76
CA ASP A 81 -5.46 -6.86 1.81
C ASP A 81 -6.44 -6.27 2.80
N ASP A 82 -7.72 -6.42 2.50
CA ASP A 82 -8.81 -6.16 3.43
C ASP A 82 -9.96 -7.16 3.25
N GLY A 83 -10.89 -7.18 4.20
CA GLY A 83 -11.99 -8.14 4.24
C GLY A 83 -13.26 -7.69 3.51
N THR A 84 -13.18 -6.72 2.59
CA THR A 84 -14.36 -6.20 1.88
C THR A 84 -14.20 -6.33 0.37
N PRO A 85 -14.43 -7.53 -0.19
CA PRO A 85 -14.18 -7.78 -1.61
C PRO A 85 -15.08 -6.98 -2.56
N GLY A 86 -16.25 -6.56 -2.09
CA GLY A 86 -17.21 -5.82 -2.93
C GLY A 86 -16.95 -4.33 -3.07
N ARG A 87 -16.01 -3.77 -2.30
CA ARG A 87 -15.67 -2.35 -2.37
C ARG A 87 -14.32 -2.15 -3.04
N PHE A 88 -14.35 -1.62 -4.24
CA PHE A 88 -13.13 -1.37 -5.01
C PHE A 88 -12.69 0.08 -4.87
N PRO A 89 -11.36 0.32 -4.84
CA PRO A 89 -10.85 1.68 -4.88
C PRO A 89 -11.21 2.31 -6.22
N GLN A 90 -11.71 3.54 -6.19
CA GLN A 90 -12.06 4.29 -7.39
C GLN A 90 -11.46 5.68 -7.32
N LEU A 91 -10.93 6.16 -8.44
CA LEU A 91 -10.56 7.56 -8.59
C LEU A 91 -11.82 8.42 -8.56
N GLY A 92 -11.66 9.65 -8.12
CA GLY A 92 -12.77 10.57 -7.95
C GLY A 92 -13.65 10.73 -9.17
N ARG A 93 -14.94 10.83 -8.94
CA ARG A 93 -15.90 11.25 -9.96
C ARG A 93 -15.83 12.77 -10.12
N MET A 94 -16.30 13.24 -11.25
CA MET A 94 -16.40 14.68 -11.46
C MET A 94 -17.22 15.36 -10.38
N GLY A 95 -16.73 16.48 -9.88
CA GLY A 95 -17.37 17.31 -8.89
C GLY A 95 -16.66 17.29 -7.56
N PHE A 96 -16.98 16.36 -6.69
CA PHE A 96 -16.44 16.33 -5.35
C PHE A 96 -15.36 15.26 -5.19
N ILE A 97 -14.18 15.68 -4.73
CA ILE A 97 -13.09 14.77 -4.37
C ILE A 97 -12.99 14.70 -2.86
N GLY A 98 -13.43 13.59 -2.29
CA GLY A 98 -13.29 13.31 -0.87
C GLY A 98 -11.85 12.93 -0.51
N ARG A 99 -11.60 12.83 0.80
CA ARG A 99 -10.26 12.50 1.35
C ARG A 99 -9.68 11.21 0.77
N ARG A 100 -10.52 10.19 0.56
CA ARG A 100 -10.16 8.92 -0.04
C ARG A 100 -9.67 9.03 -1.45
N GLN A 101 -10.42 9.79 -2.22
CA GLN A 101 -10.13 9.97 -3.62
C GLN A 101 -8.83 10.72 -3.83
N ARG A 102 -8.48 11.62 -2.89
CA ARG A 102 -7.17 12.27 -2.89
C ARG A 102 -6.04 11.28 -2.68
N GLY A 103 -6.22 10.33 -1.77
CA GLY A 103 -5.24 9.26 -1.54
C GLY A 103 -5.00 8.42 -2.78
N LEU A 104 -6.08 8.02 -3.48
CA LEU A 104 -5.97 7.27 -4.72
C LEU A 104 -5.36 8.10 -5.84
N LEU A 105 -5.61 9.42 -5.90
CA LEU A 105 -4.95 10.30 -6.85
C LEU A 105 -3.45 10.37 -6.60
N LEU A 106 -3.01 10.40 -5.34
CA LEU A 106 -1.60 10.32 -5.00
C LEU A 106 -0.99 9.00 -5.46
N VAL A 107 -1.66 7.90 -5.20
CA VAL A 107 -1.21 6.57 -5.67
C VAL A 107 -1.09 6.57 -7.19
N ASN A 108 -2.12 7.07 -7.90
CA ASN A 108 -2.12 7.12 -9.36
C ASN A 108 -0.98 7.97 -9.91
N GLY A 109 -0.61 9.05 -9.20
CA GLY A 109 0.48 9.93 -9.61
C GLY A 109 1.87 9.39 -9.32
N LEU A 110 2.03 8.56 -8.28
CA LEU A 110 3.32 8.04 -7.84
C LEU A 110 3.60 6.62 -8.31
N ALA A 111 2.57 5.82 -8.55
CA ALA A 111 2.72 4.45 -9.01
C ALA A 111 2.82 4.39 -10.53
N GLN A 112 3.68 3.51 -11.01
CA GLN A 112 3.79 3.19 -12.44
C GLN A 112 2.51 2.52 -12.93
N VAL A 113 1.97 1.61 -12.11
CA VAL A 113 0.71 0.92 -12.34
C VAL A 113 0.12 0.54 -10.98
N TRP A 114 -1.19 0.49 -10.87
CA TRP A 114 -1.88 0.00 -9.68
C TRP A 114 -3.19 -0.66 -10.06
N GLY A 115 -3.73 -1.47 -9.17
CA GLY A 115 -4.96 -2.18 -9.42
C GLY A 115 -5.44 -2.93 -8.19
N HIS A 116 -6.38 -3.83 -8.40
CA HIS A 116 -6.91 -4.67 -7.32
C HIS A 116 -7.27 -6.06 -7.82
N ASN A 117 -7.19 -7.03 -6.91
CA ASN A 117 -7.62 -8.40 -7.15
C ASN A 117 -8.69 -8.76 -6.13
N ARG A 118 -9.75 -9.38 -6.58
CA ARG A 118 -10.87 -9.79 -5.75
C ARG A 118 -10.82 -11.29 -5.48
N PHE A 119 -11.03 -11.65 -4.21
CA PHE A 119 -11.15 -13.02 -3.75
C PHE A 119 -12.52 -13.19 -3.07
N PRO A 120 -12.98 -14.43 -2.75
CA PRO A 120 -14.30 -14.63 -2.14
C PRO A 120 -14.53 -13.81 -0.87
N ASP A 121 -13.54 -13.77 0.03
CA ASP A 121 -13.68 -13.14 1.35
C ASP A 121 -12.77 -11.93 1.55
N SER A 122 -12.06 -11.50 0.53
CA SER A 122 -11.08 -10.43 0.64
C SER A 122 -10.82 -9.77 -0.70
N LYS A 123 -10.05 -8.69 -0.67
CA LYS A 123 -9.44 -8.12 -1.86
C LYS A 123 -8.03 -7.67 -1.54
N THR A 124 -7.21 -7.57 -2.57
CA THR A 124 -5.88 -6.97 -2.51
C THR A 124 -5.84 -5.76 -3.41
N VAL A 125 -5.47 -4.62 -2.87
CA VAL A 125 -5.13 -3.42 -3.65
C VAL A 125 -3.62 -3.36 -3.71
N TRP A 126 -3.07 -3.13 -4.91
CA TRP A 126 -1.62 -3.15 -5.11
C TRP A 126 -1.17 -1.98 -5.99
N ALA A 127 0.08 -1.60 -5.82
CA ALA A 127 0.70 -0.54 -6.62
C ALA A 127 2.19 -0.83 -6.80
N ASP A 128 2.70 -0.58 -8.01
CA ASP A 128 4.11 -0.69 -8.36
C ASP A 128 4.72 0.71 -8.45
N VAL A 129 5.73 0.95 -7.65
CA VAL A 129 6.49 2.20 -7.67
C VAL A 129 7.83 1.95 -8.36
N SER A 130 8.13 2.71 -9.42
CA SER A 130 9.40 2.57 -10.14
C SER A 130 10.60 2.89 -9.24
N THR A 131 11.65 2.09 -9.34
CA THR A 131 12.93 2.37 -8.68
C THR A 131 13.89 3.15 -9.58
N VAL A 132 13.51 3.37 -10.82
CA VAL A 132 14.31 4.15 -11.78
C VAL A 132 14.12 5.63 -11.50
N ARG A 133 15.25 6.36 -11.31
CA ARG A 133 15.27 7.80 -11.00
C ARG A 133 16.37 8.53 -11.77
#